data_35a0ef62ded071c3ad6702e3b36362f2
#
_entry.id   35a0ef62ded071c3ad6702e3b36362f2
#
_cell.length_a   1.000
_cell.length_b   1.000
_cell.length_c   1.000
_cell.angle_alpha   90.00
_cell.angle_beta   90.00
_cell.angle_gamma   90.00
#
_symmetry.space_group_name_H-M   'P 1'
#
loop_
_entity.id
_entity.type
_entity.pdbx_description
1 polymer ?
#
loop_
_entity_poly.entity_id
_entity_poly.type
_entity_poly.pdbx_seq_one_letter_code
_entity_poly.pdbx_strand_id
1 'polypeptide(L)'
;MSHIELFFRPCELASGLALIQTASSTLYCTRRITPIVRVPSNCSEWISRVLDGGAQAVIVPHVNSADEARDVVRCAKFQPLGERSATSGLPLFKYRSVGAKYGNLVANEATLVIVMIETERALEVAE
;
A
#
# COMPACT_ATOMS: atom_id res chain seq x y z
N MET A 1 9.58 -19.26 12.95
CA MET A 1 10.08 -18.87 11.62
C MET A 1 8.87 -18.54 10.76
N SER A 2 8.61 -17.27 10.53
CA SER A 2 7.47 -16.81 9.74
C SER A 2 7.87 -16.82 8.26
N HIS A 3 7.22 -17.67 7.48
CA HIS A 3 7.36 -17.65 6.02
C HIS A 3 6.65 -16.41 5.48
N ILE A 4 7.41 -15.52 4.87
CA ILE A 4 6.91 -14.42 4.04
C ILE A 4 6.74 -15.00 2.64
N GLU A 5 5.51 -15.31 2.25
CA GLU A 5 5.21 -15.61 0.86
C GLU A 5 4.81 -14.33 0.12
N LEU A 6 5.63 -13.97 -0.86
CA LEU A 6 5.34 -12.87 -1.78
C LEU A 6 4.31 -13.35 -2.81
N PHE A 7 3.08 -12.82 -2.74
CA PHE A 7 2.09 -13.00 -3.79
C PHE A 7 2.19 -11.84 -4.78
N PHE A 8 2.88 -12.06 -5.91
CA PHE A 8 2.81 -11.19 -7.07
C PHE A 8 1.57 -11.53 -7.90
N ARG A 9 0.60 -10.61 -7.97
CA ARG A 9 -0.42 -10.63 -9.02
C ARG A 9 -0.37 -9.31 -9.79
N PRO A 10 -0.20 -9.34 -11.12
CA PRO A 10 -0.40 -8.16 -11.96
C PRO A 10 -1.87 -7.77 -11.91
N CYS A 11 -2.13 -6.48 -11.71
CA CYS A 11 -3.48 -5.92 -11.68
C CYS A 11 -3.97 -5.76 -13.13
N GLU A 12 -4.69 -6.75 -13.64
CA GLU A 12 -5.43 -6.62 -14.89
C GLU A 12 -6.90 -6.32 -14.59
N LEU A 13 -7.38 -5.17 -15.11
CA LEU A 13 -8.78 -4.73 -15.22
C LEU A 13 -9.53 -4.31 -13.93
N ALA A 14 -10.41 -3.33 -14.09
CA ALA A 14 -11.22 -2.74 -13.01
C ALA A 14 -12.06 -3.75 -12.21
N SER A 15 -12.43 -4.88 -12.82
CA SER A 15 -13.08 -6.02 -12.15
C SER A 15 -12.12 -6.83 -11.26
N GLY A 16 -10.82 -6.79 -11.54
CA GLY A 16 -9.79 -7.44 -10.74
C GLY A 16 -9.51 -6.73 -9.41
N LEU A 17 -9.76 -5.41 -9.32
CA LEU A 17 -9.47 -4.65 -8.12
C LEU A 17 -10.33 -5.07 -6.93
N ALA A 18 -11.61 -5.29 -7.14
CA ALA A 18 -12.52 -5.78 -6.10
C ALA A 18 -12.11 -7.18 -5.60
N LEU A 19 -11.66 -8.05 -6.50
CA LEU A 19 -11.12 -9.37 -6.17
C LEU A 19 -9.80 -9.29 -5.39
N ILE A 20 -8.92 -8.37 -5.75
CA ILE A 20 -7.65 -8.15 -5.03
C ILE A 20 -7.91 -7.62 -3.63
N GLN A 21 -8.81 -6.66 -3.48
CA GLN A 21 -9.18 -6.12 -2.17
C GLN A 21 -9.77 -7.20 -1.26
N THR A 22 -10.70 -8.00 -1.77
CA THR A 22 -11.32 -9.09 -1.02
C THR A 22 -10.30 -10.18 -0.68
N ALA A 23 -9.44 -10.56 -1.63
CA ALA A 23 -8.40 -11.56 -1.41
C ALA A 23 -7.35 -11.09 -0.39
N SER A 24 -6.91 -9.82 -0.46
CA SER A 24 -5.95 -9.25 0.49
C SER A 24 -6.47 -9.27 1.92
N SER A 25 -7.70 -8.77 2.15
CA SER A 25 -8.29 -8.75 3.49
C SER A 25 -8.52 -10.15 4.03
N THR A 26 -8.95 -11.09 3.20
CA THR A 26 -9.16 -12.48 3.58
C THR A 26 -7.86 -13.19 3.91
N LEU A 27 -6.81 -13.02 3.10
CA LEU A 27 -5.50 -13.62 3.34
C LEU A 27 -4.87 -13.11 4.64
N TYR A 28 -4.94 -11.80 4.88
CA TYR A 28 -4.45 -11.22 6.13
C TYR A 28 -5.16 -11.77 7.37
N CYS A 29 -6.49 -11.86 7.30
CA CYS A 29 -7.28 -12.34 8.45
C CYS A 29 -7.13 -13.84 8.72
N THR A 30 -6.98 -14.67 7.67
CA THR A 30 -7.07 -16.14 7.80
C THR A 30 -5.71 -16.84 7.78
N ARG A 31 -4.73 -16.33 7.05
CA ARG A 31 -3.47 -17.04 6.78
C ARG A 31 -2.25 -16.44 7.45
N ARG A 32 -2.35 -15.30 8.11
CA ARG A 32 -1.21 -14.54 8.67
C ARG A 32 -0.13 -14.24 7.62
N ILE A 33 -0.57 -14.00 6.38
CA ILE A 33 0.30 -13.62 5.27
C ILE A 33 0.22 -12.11 5.13
N THR A 34 1.38 -11.44 4.98
CA THR A 34 1.45 -10.01 4.70
C THR A 34 1.21 -9.76 3.22
N PRO A 35 0.06 -9.18 2.82
CA PRO A 35 -0.21 -8.91 1.42
C PRO A 35 0.59 -7.71 0.94
N ILE A 36 1.36 -7.92 -0.14
CA ILE A 36 2.11 -6.88 -0.85
C ILE A 36 1.51 -6.78 -2.24
N VAL A 37 1.13 -5.59 -2.68
CA VAL A 37 0.43 -5.38 -3.94
C VAL A 37 1.16 -4.37 -4.82
N ARG A 38 1.47 -4.77 -6.06
CA ARG A 38 1.96 -3.84 -7.09
C ARG A 38 0.77 -3.14 -7.74
N VAL A 39 0.79 -1.81 -7.72
CA VAL A 39 -0.20 -0.99 -8.44
C VAL A 39 0.21 -0.77 -9.90
N PRO A 40 -0.74 -0.47 -10.81
CA PRO A 40 -0.43 -0.29 -12.23
C PRO A 40 0.31 1.02 -12.53
N SER A 41 0.15 2.03 -11.68
CA SER A 41 0.76 3.36 -11.83
C SER A 41 0.92 4.05 -10.48
N ASN A 42 1.65 5.16 -10.43
CA ASN A 42 1.85 6.00 -9.24
C ASN A 42 0.64 6.90 -8.89
N CYS A 43 -0.54 6.52 -9.32
CA CYS A 43 -1.77 7.27 -9.09
C CYS A 43 -2.28 7.06 -7.65
N SER A 44 -2.67 8.15 -6.99
CA SER A 44 -3.10 8.15 -5.58
C SER A 44 -4.30 7.23 -5.32
N GLU A 45 -5.23 7.13 -6.28
CA GLU A 45 -6.42 6.30 -6.16
C GLU A 45 -6.07 4.81 -6.07
N TRP A 46 -5.09 4.34 -6.84
CA TRP A 46 -4.65 2.95 -6.79
C TRP A 46 -3.97 2.63 -5.47
N ILE A 47 -3.08 3.53 -5.02
CA ILE A 47 -2.35 3.37 -3.77
C ILE A 47 -3.33 3.29 -2.60
N SER A 48 -4.24 4.26 -2.49
CA SER A 48 -5.22 4.31 -1.40
C SER A 48 -6.14 3.10 -1.39
N ARG A 49 -6.73 2.73 -2.56
CA ARG A 49 -7.65 1.59 -2.66
C ARG A 49 -7.02 0.27 -2.24
N VAL A 50 -5.80 0.03 -2.66
CA VAL A 50 -5.08 -1.22 -2.34
C VAL A 50 -4.80 -1.30 -0.84
N LEU A 51 -4.35 -0.21 -0.24
CA LEU A 51 -4.09 -0.14 1.20
C LEU A 51 -5.38 -0.18 2.03
N ASP A 52 -6.46 0.44 1.56
CA ASP A 52 -7.79 0.37 2.21
C ASP A 52 -8.38 -1.05 2.11
N GLY A 53 -8.04 -1.78 1.05
CA GLY A 53 -8.38 -3.19 0.87
C GLY A 53 -7.58 -4.16 1.75
N GLY A 54 -6.62 -3.67 2.54
CA GLY A 54 -5.88 -4.47 3.51
C GLY A 54 -4.48 -4.91 3.07
N ALA A 55 -3.95 -4.38 1.97
CA ALA A 55 -2.52 -4.53 1.68
C ALA A 55 -1.70 -3.82 2.77
N GLN A 56 -0.60 -4.44 3.17
CA GLN A 56 0.35 -3.85 4.12
C GLN A 56 1.57 -3.26 3.44
N ALA A 57 1.76 -3.60 2.17
CA ALA A 57 2.76 -2.95 1.34
C ALA A 57 2.21 -2.67 -0.06
N VAL A 58 2.67 -1.57 -0.63
CA VAL A 58 2.40 -1.19 -2.01
C VAL A 58 3.71 -1.08 -2.79
N ILE A 59 3.75 -1.66 -3.98
CA ILE A 59 4.86 -1.50 -4.93
C ILE A 59 4.37 -0.56 -6.04
N VAL A 60 5.05 0.56 -6.20
CA VAL A 60 4.69 1.61 -7.17
C VAL A 60 5.71 1.66 -8.29
N PRO A 61 5.29 1.41 -9.54
CA PRO A 61 6.17 1.43 -10.70
C PRO A 61 6.44 2.84 -11.20
N HIS A 62 7.45 2.97 -12.07
CA HIS A 62 7.76 4.17 -12.86
C HIS A 62 7.98 5.44 -12.02
N VAL A 63 8.64 5.33 -10.90
CA VAL A 63 9.06 6.47 -10.08
C VAL A 63 10.41 6.96 -10.59
N ASN A 64 10.46 8.20 -11.10
CA ASN A 64 11.62 8.75 -11.82
C ASN A 64 12.28 9.93 -11.11
N SER A 65 11.77 10.34 -9.96
CA SER A 65 12.33 11.45 -9.19
C SER A 65 12.09 11.28 -7.69
N ALA A 66 12.89 11.98 -6.89
CA ALA A 66 12.71 12.03 -5.45
C ALA A 66 11.37 12.68 -5.05
N ASP A 67 10.88 13.64 -5.84
CA ASP A 67 9.59 14.29 -5.60
C ASP A 67 8.43 13.33 -5.85
N GLU A 68 8.47 12.56 -6.94
CA GLU A 68 7.50 11.49 -7.18
C GLU A 68 7.51 10.44 -6.06
N ALA A 69 8.69 10.07 -5.54
CA ALA A 69 8.78 9.16 -4.41
C ALA A 69 8.15 9.74 -3.13
N ARG A 70 8.36 11.03 -2.87
CA ARG A 70 7.70 11.74 -1.74
C ARG A 70 6.18 11.78 -1.92
N ASP A 71 5.70 12.03 -3.14
CA ASP A 71 4.28 12.03 -3.46
C ASP A 71 3.64 10.65 -3.24
N VAL A 72 4.31 9.57 -3.62
CA VAL A 72 3.87 8.21 -3.33
C VAL A 72 3.74 7.98 -1.82
N VAL A 73 4.73 8.39 -1.03
CA VAL A 73 4.67 8.28 0.44
C VAL A 73 3.52 9.12 0.99
N ARG A 74 3.34 10.35 0.49
CA ARG A 74 2.24 11.24 0.89
C ARG A 74 0.87 10.63 0.65
N CYS A 75 0.69 9.94 -0.49
CA CYS A 75 -0.56 9.23 -0.82
C CYS A 75 -0.77 7.96 0.01
N ALA A 76 0.29 7.29 0.44
CA ALA A 76 0.22 6.02 1.15
C ALA A 76 0.05 6.17 2.67
N LYS A 77 0.55 7.26 3.25
CA LYS A 77 0.58 7.48 4.70
C LYS A 77 -0.52 8.42 5.17
N PHE A 78 -0.98 8.19 6.39
CA PHE A 78 -1.89 9.11 7.10
C PHE A 78 -1.14 10.28 7.73
N GLN A 79 -1.85 11.33 8.10
CA GLN A 79 -1.31 12.43 8.89
C GLN A 79 -0.58 11.91 10.16
N PRO A 80 0.58 12.48 10.55
CA PRO A 80 1.25 13.65 9.97
C PRO A 80 2.25 13.32 8.83
N LEU A 81 2.45 12.04 8.49
CA LEU A 81 3.45 11.59 7.52
C LEU A 81 2.97 11.69 6.07
N GLY A 82 1.68 11.79 5.85
CA GLY A 82 1.08 11.88 4.53
C GLY A 82 -0.31 12.49 4.56
N GLU A 83 -1.03 12.35 3.44
CA GLU A 83 -2.34 12.96 3.21
C GLU A 83 -3.44 11.93 2.91
N ARG A 84 -3.14 10.64 3.08
CA ARG A 84 -4.15 9.59 2.88
C ARG A 84 -5.37 9.86 3.76
N SER A 85 -6.56 9.80 3.16
CA SER A 85 -7.83 9.99 3.86
C SER A 85 -8.02 8.92 4.93
N ALA A 86 -8.24 9.35 6.17
CA ALA A 86 -8.48 8.42 7.27
C ALA A 86 -9.89 7.86 7.21
N THR A 87 -10.02 6.54 7.34
CA THR A 87 -11.29 5.84 7.45
C THR A 87 -11.30 4.96 8.70
N SER A 88 -12.48 4.71 9.23
CA SER A 88 -12.68 3.74 10.31
C SER A 88 -12.85 2.34 9.74
N GLY A 89 -12.48 1.31 10.51
CA GLY A 89 -12.73 -0.07 10.13
C GLY A 89 -11.78 -0.63 9.07
N LEU A 90 -10.52 -0.24 9.10
CA LEU A 90 -9.50 -0.83 8.23
C LEU A 90 -9.32 -2.34 8.51
N PRO A 91 -9.08 -3.15 7.46
CA PRO A 91 -8.76 -4.58 7.59
C PRO A 91 -7.58 -4.85 8.52
N LEU A 92 -6.59 -3.95 8.56
CA LEU A 92 -5.46 -3.99 9.49
C LEU A 92 -5.90 -4.13 10.95
N PHE A 93 -7.01 -3.48 11.34
CA PHE A 93 -7.61 -3.56 12.67
C PHE A 93 -8.73 -4.59 12.76
N LYS A 94 -8.84 -5.50 11.79
CA LYS A 94 -9.92 -6.50 11.69
C LYS A 94 -11.31 -5.84 11.74
N TYR A 95 -11.44 -4.70 11.05
CA TYR A 95 -12.66 -3.88 10.97
C TYR A 95 -13.16 -3.32 12.33
N ARG A 96 -12.32 -3.37 13.36
CA ARG A 96 -12.65 -2.75 14.65
C ARG A 96 -12.43 -1.24 14.60
N SER A 97 -13.31 -0.50 15.22
CA SER A 97 -13.11 0.93 15.40
C SER A 97 -11.98 1.18 16.39
N VAL A 98 -10.99 1.95 15.98
CA VAL A 98 -9.88 2.41 16.82
C VAL A 98 -9.83 3.94 16.77
N GLY A 99 -9.37 4.57 17.83
CA GLY A 99 -9.20 6.04 17.85
C GLY A 99 -8.28 6.50 16.72
N ALA A 100 -8.69 7.51 15.95
CA ALA A 100 -8.01 7.93 14.73
C ALA A 100 -6.51 8.22 14.93
N LYS A 101 -6.15 8.94 16.00
CA LYS A 101 -4.75 9.27 16.32
C LYS A 101 -3.88 8.02 16.49
N TYR A 102 -4.36 7.05 17.23
CA TYR A 102 -3.65 5.79 17.46
C TYR A 102 -3.67 4.91 16.19
N GLY A 103 -4.81 4.81 15.53
CA GLY A 103 -4.97 4.03 14.32
C GLY A 103 -4.07 4.51 13.19
N ASN A 104 -3.99 5.82 12.97
CA ASN A 104 -3.11 6.40 11.95
C ASN A 104 -1.63 6.14 12.24
N LEU A 105 -1.21 6.25 13.50
CA LEU A 105 0.17 5.95 13.90
C LEU A 105 0.54 4.51 13.59
N VAL A 106 -0.26 3.57 14.08
CA VAL A 106 -0.03 2.12 13.88
C VAL A 106 -0.09 1.75 12.40
N ALA A 107 -1.05 2.30 11.65
CA ALA A 107 -1.15 2.04 10.22
C ALA A 107 0.05 2.61 9.44
N ASN A 108 0.53 3.78 9.80
CA ASN A 108 1.73 4.35 9.20
C ASN A 108 2.98 3.49 9.43
N GLU A 109 3.16 2.97 10.63
CA GLU A 109 4.27 2.06 10.94
C GLU A 109 4.14 0.72 10.21
N ALA A 110 2.92 0.18 10.12
CA ALA A 110 2.65 -1.10 9.50
C ALA A 110 2.65 -1.08 7.96
N THR A 111 2.55 0.11 7.33
CA THR A 111 2.50 0.24 5.87
C THR A 111 3.90 0.42 5.29
N LEU A 112 4.32 -0.51 4.42
CA LEU A 112 5.56 -0.39 3.65
C LEU A 112 5.26 0.17 2.25
N VAL A 113 6.08 1.13 1.83
CA VAL A 113 6.04 1.71 0.48
C VAL A 113 7.32 1.32 -0.26
N ILE A 114 7.17 0.72 -1.42
CA ILE A 114 8.27 0.28 -2.27
C ILE A 114 8.13 0.99 -3.61
N VAL A 115 9.12 1.76 -4.00
CA VAL A 115 9.17 2.39 -5.33
C VAL A 115 10.06 1.58 -6.25
N MET A 116 9.67 1.47 -7.52
CA MET A 116 10.46 0.78 -8.54
C MET A 116 11.28 1.79 -9.34
N ILE A 117 12.60 1.60 -9.32
CA ILE A 117 13.55 2.35 -10.12
C ILE A 117 13.79 1.56 -11.40
N GLU A 118 13.20 2.00 -12.50
CA GLU A 118 13.15 1.22 -13.76
C GLU A 118 13.75 1.97 -14.95
N THR A 119 14.21 3.22 -14.75
CA THR A 119 14.75 4.07 -15.81
C THR A 119 16.13 4.60 -15.44
N GLU A 120 16.95 4.93 -16.46
CA GLU A 120 18.25 5.59 -16.28
C GLU A 120 18.10 6.89 -15.46
N ARG A 121 17.08 7.69 -15.79
CA ARG A 121 16.76 8.92 -15.06
C ARG A 121 16.49 8.68 -13.57
N ALA A 122 15.83 7.59 -13.25
CA ALA A 122 15.54 7.25 -11.86
C ALA A 122 16.80 6.82 -11.10
N LEU A 123 17.75 6.17 -11.78
CA LEU A 123 19.05 5.80 -11.19
C LEU A 123 19.88 7.02 -10.84
N GLU A 124 19.92 8.05 -11.70
CA GLU A 124 20.66 9.30 -11.45
C GLU A 124 20.19 10.05 -10.19
N VAL A 125 18.97 9.80 -9.76
CA VAL A 125 18.34 10.48 -8.60
C VAL A 125 18.37 9.62 -7.34
N ALA A 126 18.72 8.34 -7.46
CA ALA A 126 18.75 7.39 -6.36
C ALA A 126 20.06 7.40 -5.56
N GLU A 127 21.10 8.10 -6.04
CA GLU A 127 22.37 8.37 -5.35
C GLU A 127 22.27 9.61 -4.46
#